data_c8843ed8c44404b3d48d85ff30a82bfb
#
_entry.id   c8843ed8c44404b3d48d85ff30a82bfb
#
_cell.length_a   1.000
_cell.length_b   1.000
_cell.length_c   1.000
_cell.angle_alpha   90.00
_cell.angle_beta   90.00
_cell.angle_gamma   90.00
#
_symmetry.space_group_name_H-M   'P 1'
#
loop_
_entity.id
_entity.type
_entity.pdbx_description
1 polymer ?
#
loop_
_entity_poly.entity_id
_entity_poly.type
_entity_poly.pdbx_seq_one_letter_code
_entity_poly.pdbx_strand_id
1 'polypeptide(L)' 'MVIEAEMAEAELGRLGLSDVRVHHRAGVAWLTAPASDVAAIACDPLRGEVVRAVRAAGFAGVGVDLDAH' A
#
# COMPACT_ATOMS: atom_id res chain seq x y z
N MET A 1 3.14 2.54 18.41
CA MET A 1 1.86 2.80 17.75
C MET A 1 2.12 3.05 16.27
N VAL A 2 1.40 2.36 15.39
CA VAL A 2 1.70 2.42 13.95
C VAL A 2 0.65 3.28 13.27
N ILE A 3 0.74 4.59 13.49
CA ILE A 3 -0.20 5.56 12.90
C ILE A 3 0.00 5.64 11.39
N GLU A 4 1.26 5.51 10.93
CA GLU A 4 1.59 5.57 9.51
C GLU A 4 0.86 4.50 8.70
N ALA A 5 0.77 3.27 9.22
CA ALA A 5 0.07 2.20 8.53
C ALA A 5 -1.42 2.52 8.38
N GLU A 6 -2.03 3.06 9.42
CA GLU A 6 -3.45 3.45 9.38
C GLU A 6 -3.68 4.58 8.38
N MET A 7 -2.78 5.57 8.36
CA MET A 7 -2.86 6.68 7.41
C MET A 7 -2.72 6.20 5.98
N ALA A 8 -1.78 5.30 5.74
CA ALA A 8 -1.57 4.73 4.42
C ALA A 8 -2.79 3.93 3.97
N GLU A 9 -3.38 3.13 4.85
CA GLU A 9 -4.59 2.37 4.52
C GLU A 9 -5.75 3.29 4.17
N ALA A 10 -5.91 4.38 4.89
CA ALA A 10 -6.96 5.36 4.61
C ALA A 10 -6.78 5.99 3.22
N GLU A 11 -5.55 6.35 2.88
CA GLU A 11 -5.25 6.93 1.57
C GLU A 11 -5.46 5.91 0.45
N LEU A 12 -5.06 4.66 0.66
CA LEU A 12 -5.28 3.60 -0.32
C LEU A 12 -6.77 3.34 -0.52
N GLY A 13 -7.56 3.44 0.55
CA GLY A 13 -9.01 3.32 0.46
C GLY A 13 -9.61 4.37 -0.46
N ARG A 14 -9.08 5.61 -0.44
CA ARG A 14 -9.53 6.67 -1.33
C ARG A 14 -9.22 6.38 -2.80
N LEU A 15 -8.20 5.56 -3.05
CA LEU A 15 -7.86 5.12 -4.40
C LEU A 15 -8.67 3.89 -4.84
N GLY A 16 -9.61 3.44 -4.02
CA GLY A 16 -10.42 2.27 -4.29
C GLY A 16 -9.82 0.96 -3.82
N LEU A 17 -8.77 1.02 -2.99
CA LEU A 17 -8.03 -0.16 -2.52
C LEU A 17 -8.37 -0.47 -1.05
N SER A 18 -9.65 -0.64 -0.76
CA SER A 18 -10.11 -0.84 0.62
C SER A 18 -9.76 -2.20 1.21
N ASP A 19 -9.39 -3.18 0.37
CA ASP A 19 -9.00 -4.51 0.83
C ASP A 19 -7.50 -4.65 1.06
N VAL A 20 -6.74 -3.59 0.84
CA VAL A 20 -5.29 -3.60 1.05
C VAL A 20 -4.99 -3.34 2.52
N ARG A 21 -4.09 -4.12 3.09
CA ARG A 21 -3.59 -3.92 4.44
C ARG A 21 -2.12 -3.50 4.39
N VAL A 22 -1.75 -2.61 5.29
CA VAL A 22 -0.39 -2.06 5.35
C VAL A 22 0.27 -2.54 6.65
N HIS A 23 1.46 -3.12 6.50
CA HIS A 23 2.29 -3.53 7.63
C HIS A 23 3.59 -2.74 7.61
N HIS A 24 4.04 -2.29 8.77
CA HIS A 24 5.29 -1.56 8.90
C HIS A 24 6.44 -2.53 9.07
N ARG A 25 7.42 -2.48 8.17
CA ARG A 25 8.63 -3.32 8.26
C ARG A 25 9.86 -2.49 7.96
N ALA A 26 10.60 -2.14 9.01
CA ALA A 26 11.88 -1.41 8.88
C ALA A 26 11.76 -0.17 7.99
N GLY A 27 10.73 0.63 8.18
CA GLY A 27 10.50 1.85 7.42
C GLY A 27 9.82 1.64 6.07
N VAL A 28 9.57 0.40 5.68
CA VAL A 28 8.91 0.07 4.42
C VAL A 28 7.46 -0.32 4.70
N ALA A 29 6.54 0.17 3.87
CA ALA A 29 5.15 -0.28 3.91
C ALA A 29 5.06 -1.60 3.15
N TRP A 30 4.71 -2.65 3.86
CA TRP A 30 4.49 -3.97 3.26
C TRP A 30 3.01 -4.16 3.05
N LEU A 31 2.59 -4.25 1.79
CA LEU A 31 1.18 -4.34 1.43
C LEU A 31 0.75 -5.78 1.23
N THR A 32 -0.38 -6.14 1.82
CA THR A 32 -1.05 -7.41 1.54
C THR A 32 -2.43 -7.10 0.95
N ALA A 33 -2.80 -7.80 -0.11
CA ALA A 33 -4.01 -7.50 -0.86
C ALA A 33 -4.47 -8.72 -1.64
N PRO A 34 -5.75 -8.73 -2.09
CA PRO A 34 -6.20 -9.75 -3.04
C PRO A 34 -5.37 -9.69 -4.33
N ALA A 35 -5.24 -10.83 -5.00
CA ALA A 35 -4.41 -10.92 -6.20
C ALA A 35 -4.80 -9.93 -7.28
N SER A 36 -6.10 -9.65 -7.45
CA SER A 36 -6.55 -8.66 -8.44
C SER A 36 -6.06 -7.26 -8.11
N ASP A 37 -5.98 -6.90 -6.82
CA ASP A 37 -5.47 -5.60 -6.40
C ASP A 37 -3.96 -5.52 -6.56
N VAL A 38 -3.25 -6.63 -6.32
CA VAL A 38 -1.80 -6.68 -6.55
C VAL A 38 -1.49 -6.36 -8.00
N ALA A 39 -2.22 -6.95 -8.94
CA ALA A 39 -2.03 -6.69 -10.36
C ALA A 39 -2.29 -5.22 -10.69
N ALA A 40 -3.33 -4.62 -10.13
CA ALA A 40 -3.66 -3.22 -10.35
C ALA A 40 -2.60 -2.27 -9.77
N ILE A 41 -2.12 -2.56 -8.56
CA ILE A 41 -1.11 -1.76 -7.89
C ILE A 41 0.20 -1.74 -8.67
N ALA A 42 0.54 -2.84 -9.33
CA ALA A 42 1.78 -2.96 -10.08
C ALA A 42 1.78 -2.19 -11.40
N CYS A 43 0.65 -1.65 -11.82
CA CYS A 43 0.50 -0.96 -13.11
C CYS A 43 0.27 0.53 -12.93
N ASP A 44 0.92 1.34 -13.79
CA ASP A 44 0.65 2.77 -13.85
C ASP A 44 -0.74 3.02 -14.44
N PRO A 45 -1.41 4.10 -14.05
CA PRO A 45 -0.94 5.16 -13.14
C PRO A 45 -1.12 4.84 -11.65
N LEU A 46 -1.81 3.76 -11.31
CA LEU A 46 -2.11 3.45 -9.92
C LEU A 46 -0.83 3.19 -9.11
N ARG A 47 0.16 2.54 -9.71
CA ARG A 47 1.45 2.29 -9.05
C ARG A 47 2.05 3.59 -8.48
N GLY A 48 2.11 4.64 -9.29
CA GLY A 48 2.66 5.92 -8.87
C GLY A 48 1.82 6.59 -7.79
N GLU A 49 0.50 6.47 -7.87
CA GLU A 49 -0.39 7.03 -6.86
C GLU A 49 -0.25 6.33 -5.52
N VAL A 50 -0.10 5.01 -5.52
CA VAL A 50 0.12 4.23 -4.31
C VAL A 50 1.45 4.62 -3.66
N VAL A 51 2.51 4.74 -4.45
CA VAL A 51 3.83 5.13 -3.94
C VAL A 51 3.76 6.51 -3.28
N ARG A 52 3.10 7.48 -3.92
CA ARG A 52 2.94 8.82 -3.35
C ARG A 52 2.16 8.79 -2.04
N ALA A 53 1.05 8.06 -2.02
CA ALA A 53 0.20 7.98 -0.82
C ALA A 53 0.96 7.38 0.35
N VAL A 54 1.69 6.30 0.11
CA VAL A 54 2.43 5.60 1.15
C VAL A 54 3.60 6.45 1.66
N ARG A 55 4.32 7.11 0.77
CA ARG A 55 5.41 8.01 1.17
C ARG A 55 4.89 9.22 1.95
N ALA A 56 3.74 9.74 1.58
CA ALA A 56 3.12 10.84 2.31
C ALA A 56 2.74 10.44 3.73
N ALA A 57 2.47 9.16 3.96
CA ALA A 57 2.19 8.65 5.30
C ALA A 57 3.46 8.44 6.15
N GLY A 58 4.64 8.61 5.57
CA GLY A 58 5.91 8.57 6.30
C GLY A 58 6.80 7.37 6.02
N PHE A 59 6.41 6.47 5.12
CA PHE A 59 7.24 5.31 4.77
C PHE A 59 8.33 5.68 3.78
N ALA A 60 9.45 4.99 3.87
CA ALA A 60 10.59 5.20 2.97
C ALA A 60 10.41 4.44 1.64
N GLY A 61 9.59 3.40 1.62
CA GLY A 61 9.37 2.61 0.41
C GLY A 61 8.13 1.75 0.53
N VAL A 62 7.81 1.04 -0.54
CA VAL A 62 6.61 0.20 -0.65
C VAL A 62 7.00 -1.17 -1.18
N GLY A 63 6.57 -2.22 -0.49
CA GLY A 63 6.66 -3.58 -0.99
C GLY A 63 5.28 -4.21 -1.03
N VAL A 64 5.10 -5.21 -1.88
CA VAL A 64 3.83 -5.92 -2.02
C VAL A 64 4.07 -7.41 -1.92
N ASP A 65 3.22 -8.09 -1.16
CA ASP A 65 3.27 -9.54 -1.06
C ASP A 65 2.70 -10.14 -2.35
N LEU A 66 3.58 -10.75 -3.14
CA LEU A 66 3.18 -11.37 -4.40
C LEU A 66 2.51 -12.73 -4.20
N ASP A 67 2.60 -13.29 -3.00
CA ASP A 67 1.95 -14.56 -2.66
C ASP A 67 0.51 -14.33 -2.19
N ALA A 68 -0.18 -13.41 -2.82
CA ALA A 68 -1.57 -13.04 -2.48
C ALA A 68 -2.55 -14.05 -3.07
N HIS A 69 -3.70 -14.19 -2.42
CA HIS A 69 -4.74 -15.11 -2.85
C HIS A 69 -6.00 -14.41 -3.33
#